data_32ec6e9f04dd6010107b0e7b42d6dcaa
#
_entry.id   32ec6e9f04dd6010107b0e7b42d6dcaa
#
_cell.length_a   1.000
_cell.length_b   1.000
_cell.length_c   1.000
_cell.angle_alpha   90.00
_cell.angle_beta   90.00
_cell.angle_gamma   90.00
#
_symmetry.space_group_name_H-M   'P 1'
#
loop_
_entity.id
_entity.type
_entity.pdbx_description
1 polymer ?
#
loop_
_entity_poly.entity_id
_entity_poly.type
_entity_poly.pdbx_seq_one_letter_code
_entity_poly.pdbx_strand_id
1 'polypeptide(L)'
;MQTIEPLKRKIKSAQDLLSVVKTMKVLAAVSIRQYEKAMESLVEYNRTVEMGLQVVLKQRPEGIKIAEPVLKERLGAIIFGSDQGMVGQFNEVIARHAVSEMNKLQVKQKNCMVLAVGMRVISSLEEAGQTVEEYFSQPGSTAAITPAVEDLALKMEEWRSQEKIDQIVIFYNRESGASYSPHTIHLWPVDSIWFQNLEQKPWPSRAAPFFTMDWSRLFSSLIQQYLFVSLYRAFAESLASENAGRLASMQAAERNIEDLLEELNFQFHQQRQSSITEELLDIVAGFEALR
;
A
#
# COMPACT_ATOMS: atom_id res chain seq x y z
N MET A 1 16.23 10.88 43.45
CA MET A 1 17.28 9.95 42.97
C MET A 1 16.64 8.90 42.09
N GLN A 2 17.12 8.72 40.87
CA GLN A 2 16.70 7.54 40.08
C GLN A 2 17.50 6.34 40.58
N THR A 3 16.83 5.33 41.07
CA THR A 3 17.49 4.10 41.53
C THR A 3 18.05 3.30 40.37
N ILE A 4 19.12 2.56 40.53
CA ILE A 4 19.81 1.75 39.50
C ILE A 4 18.85 0.75 38.83
N GLU A 5 17.90 0.19 39.58
CA GLU A 5 16.96 -0.80 39.09
C GLU A 5 16.01 -0.30 37.97
N PRO A 6 15.40 0.90 38.05
CA PRO A 6 14.63 1.46 36.95
C PRO A 6 15.45 1.69 35.68
N LEU A 7 16.72 2.09 35.79
CA LEU A 7 17.59 2.25 34.63
C LEU A 7 17.90 0.92 33.95
N LYS A 8 18.18 -0.13 34.70
CA LYS A 8 18.37 -1.49 34.15
C LYS A 8 17.13 -1.97 33.41
N ARG A 9 15.92 -1.73 33.95
CA ARG A 9 14.67 -2.09 33.29
C ARG A 9 14.47 -1.33 31.97
N LYS A 10 14.76 -0.03 31.96
CA LYS A 10 14.67 0.79 30.73
C LYS A 10 15.65 0.31 29.65
N ILE A 11 16.91 0.02 30.05
CA ILE A 11 17.93 -0.52 29.14
C ILE A 11 17.45 -1.85 28.54
N LYS A 12 16.95 -2.75 29.37
CA LYS A 12 16.43 -4.05 28.90
C LYS A 12 15.25 -3.88 27.93
N SER A 13 14.28 -3.04 28.28
CA SER A 13 13.13 -2.76 27.40
C SER A 13 13.56 -2.14 26.07
N ALA A 14 14.52 -1.24 26.06
CA ALA A 14 15.07 -0.65 24.84
C ALA A 14 15.81 -1.70 23.99
N GLN A 15 16.57 -2.62 24.60
CA GLN A 15 17.22 -3.74 23.90
C GLN A 15 16.20 -4.70 23.26
N ASP A 16 15.15 -5.05 24.00
CA ASP A 16 14.08 -5.90 23.51
C ASP A 16 13.37 -5.24 22.31
N LEU A 17 13.07 -3.93 22.42
CA LEU A 17 12.49 -3.16 21.33
C LEU A 17 13.41 -3.09 20.10
N LEU A 18 14.71 -2.89 20.30
CA LEU A 18 15.69 -2.89 19.21
C LEU A 18 15.71 -4.22 18.45
N SER A 19 15.61 -5.33 19.17
CA SER A 19 15.53 -6.66 18.55
C SER A 19 14.30 -6.83 17.67
N VAL A 20 13.13 -6.36 18.12
CA VAL A 20 11.88 -6.38 17.35
C VAL A 20 12.02 -5.50 16.09
N VAL A 21 12.52 -4.27 16.24
CA VAL A 21 12.72 -3.33 15.13
C VAL A 21 13.67 -3.91 14.07
N LYS A 22 14.77 -4.54 14.48
CA LYS A 22 15.71 -5.20 13.56
C LYS A 22 15.05 -6.35 12.79
N THR A 23 14.21 -7.13 13.45
CA THR A 23 13.45 -8.21 12.80
C THR A 23 12.44 -7.66 11.79
N MET A 24 11.67 -6.64 12.17
CA MET A 24 10.69 -6.02 11.27
C MET A 24 11.36 -5.38 10.05
N LYS A 25 12.53 -4.78 10.21
CA LYS A 25 13.34 -4.23 9.11
C LYS A 25 13.70 -5.31 8.08
N VAL A 26 14.15 -6.48 8.54
CA VAL A 26 14.50 -7.60 7.66
C VAL A 26 13.27 -8.14 6.93
N LEU A 27 12.16 -8.34 7.66
CA LEU A 27 10.90 -8.80 7.07
C LEU A 27 10.39 -7.83 6.00
N ALA A 28 10.41 -6.53 6.27
CA ALA A 28 10.00 -5.53 5.28
C ALA A 28 10.86 -5.58 4.01
N ALA A 29 12.18 -5.69 4.14
CA ALA A 29 13.10 -5.79 3.01
C ALA A 29 12.86 -7.05 2.16
N VAL A 30 12.55 -8.19 2.79
CA VAL A 30 12.21 -9.44 2.09
C VAL A 30 10.88 -9.30 1.36
N SER A 31 9.87 -8.72 2.02
CA SER A 31 8.54 -8.52 1.44
C SER A 31 8.57 -7.63 0.21
N ILE A 32 9.34 -6.53 0.22
CA ILE A 32 9.52 -5.66 -0.95
C ILE A 32 9.94 -6.50 -2.17
N ARG A 33 11.01 -7.28 -2.03
CA ARG A 33 11.53 -8.09 -3.13
C ARG A 33 10.53 -9.13 -3.65
N GLN A 34 9.71 -9.69 -2.75
CA GLN A 34 8.66 -10.66 -3.14
C GLN A 34 7.58 -9.98 -3.98
N TYR A 35 7.13 -8.78 -3.62
CA TYR A 35 6.14 -8.03 -4.38
C TYR A 35 6.69 -7.48 -5.70
N GLU A 36 7.94 -7.01 -5.72
CA GLU A 36 8.63 -6.62 -6.96
C GLU A 36 8.70 -7.78 -7.96
N LYS A 37 9.11 -8.96 -7.49
CA LYS A 37 9.16 -10.16 -8.35
C LYS A 37 7.77 -10.58 -8.85
N ALA A 38 6.73 -10.42 -8.04
CA ALA A 38 5.36 -10.67 -8.47
C ALA A 38 4.94 -9.70 -9.59
N MET A 39 5.31 -8.41 -9.48
CA MET A 39 5.07 -7.42 -10.53
C MET A 39 5.83 -7.73 -11.83
N GLU A 40 7.10 -8.12 -11.74
CA GLU A 40 7.89 -8.52 -12.92
C GLU A 40 7.21 -9.67 -13.69
N SER A 41 6.71 -10.67 -12.97
CA SER A 41 5.99 -11.79 -13.58
C SER A 41 4.71 -11.36 -14.31
N LEU A 42 4.10 -10.26 -13.88
CA LEU A 42 2.87 -9.73 -14.48
C LEU A 42 3.12 -8.95 -15.77
N VAL A 43 4.32 -8.44 -16.00
CA VAL A 43 4.63 -7.60 -17.17
C VAL A 43 4.36 -8.35 -18.48
N GLU A 44 4.84 -9.59 -18.61
CA GLU A 44 4.63 -10.39 -19.82
C GLU A 44 3.17 -10.83 -19.97
N TYR A 45 2.50 -11.11 -18.87
CA TYR A 45 1.08 -11.41 -18.90
C TYR A 45 0.25 -10.21 -19.37
N ASN A 46 0.48 -9.03 -18.80
CA ASN A 46 -0.17 -7.79 -19.23
C ASN A 46 0.06 -7.51 -20.71
N ARG A 47 1.31 -7.68 -21.17
CA ARG A 47 1.65 -7.54 -22.58
C ARG A 47 0.83 -8.47 -23.46
N THR A 48 0.65 -9.72 -23.04
CA THR A 48 -0.15 -10.70 -23.78
C THR A 48 -1.63 -10.29 -23.84
N VAL A 49 -2.19 -9.80 -22.74
CA VAL A 49 -3.57 -9.28 -22.68
C VAL A 49 -3.73 -8.06 -23.61
N GLU A 50 -2.80 -7.11 -23.58
CA GLU A 50 -2.79 -5.94 -24.46
C GLU A 50 -2.71 -6.35 -25.95
N MET A 51 -1.85 -7.32 -26.29
CA MET A 51 -1.76 -7.85 -27.64
C MET A 51 -3.08 -8.52 -28.06
N GLY A 52 -3.71 -9.28 -27.18
CA GLY A 52 -5.05 -9.85 -27.43
C GLY A 52 -6.09 -8.77 -27.70
N LEU A 53 -6.14 -7.75 -26.86
CA LEU A 53 -7.01 -6.59 -27.04
C LEU A 53 -6.73 -5.87 -28.37
N GLN A 54 -5.47 -5.67 -28.72
CA GLN A 54 -5.08 -5.05 -29.98
C GLN A 54 -5.63 -5.81 -31.20
N VAL A 55 -5.55 -7.14 -31.19
CA VAL A 55 -6.08 -7.98 -32.27
C VAL A 55 -7.60 -7.83 -32.38
N VAL A 56 -8.30 -7.90 -31.24
CA VAL A 56 -9.75 -7.79 -31.20
C VAL A 56 -10.22 -6.40 -31.64
N LEU A 57 -9.52 -5.35 -31.23
CA LEU A 57 -9.82 -3.97 -31.64
C LEU A 57 -9.67 -3.78 -33.16
N LYS A 58 -8.58 -4.29 -33.75
CA LYS A 58 -8.32 -4.22 -35.20
C LYS A 58 -9.31 -5.01 -36.04
N GLN A 59 -9.90 -6.06 -35.49
CA GLN A 59 -10.88 -6.93 -36.18
C GLN A 59 -12.32 -6.65 -35.71
N ARG A 60 -12.56 -5.44 -35.21
CA ARG A 60 -13.88 -5.01 -34.75
C ARG A 60 -14.90 -5.04 -35.91
N PRO A 61 -16.06 -5.66 -35.69
CA PRO A 61 -17.13 -5.66 -36.70
C PRO A 61 -17.62 -4.24 -37.00
N GLU A 62 -17.97 -4.00 -38.25
CA GLU A 62 -18.57 -2.71 -38.69
C GLU A 62 -19.83 -2.42 -37.87
N GLY A 63 -19.96 -1.18 -37.39
CA GLY A 63 -21.10 -0.73 -36.58
C GLY A 63 -20.96 -0.87 -35.08
N ILE A 64 -20.00 -1.63 -34.57
CA ILE A 64 -19.72 -1.66 -33.11
C ILE A 64 -18.85 -0.47 -32.75
N LYS A 65 -19.41 0.49 -32.04
CA LYS A 65 -18.65 1.60 -31.43
C LYS A 65 -18.32 1.23 -29.98
N ILE A 66 -17.05 1.40 -29.60
CA ILE A 66 -16.70 1.46 -28.16
C ILE A 66 -17.28 2.79 -27.69
N ALA A 67 -18.35 2.71 -26.91
CA ALA A 67 -19.04 3.90 -26.43
C ALA A 67 -18.07 4.77 -25.64
N GLU A 68 -18.03 6.05 -25.97
CA GLU A 68 -17.40 7.02 -25.06
C GLU A 68 -18.19 6.97 -23.76
N PRO A 69 -17.50 6.82 -22.62
CA PRO A 69 -18.18 6.75 -21.35
C PRO A 69 -18.90 8.07 -21.11
N VAL A 70 -20.23 8.01 -21.03
CA VAL A 70 -20.98 9.12 -20.45
C VAL A 70 -20.70 9.09 -18.98
N LEU A 71 -19.78 9.96 -18.52
CA LEU A 71 -19.48 10.12 -17.11
C LEU A 71 -20.76 10.57 -16.40
N LYS A 72 -21.34 9.64 -15.66
CA LYS A 72 -22.48 9.88 -14.81
C LYS A 72 -21.99 10.20 -13.40
N GLU A 73 -22.92 10.53 -12.52
CA GLU A 73 -22.63 11.15 -11.23
C GLU A 73 -22.17 10.18 -10.12
N ARG A 74 -22.06 8.85 -10.37
CA ARG A 74 -21.77 7.85 -9.33
C ARG A 74 -20.35 7.30 -9.42
N LEU A 75 -19.58 7.53 -8.34
CA LEU A 75 -18.18 7.17 -8.23
C LEU A 75 -17.97 6.04 -7.21
N GLY A 76 -17.29 4.98 -7.59
CA GLY A 76 -16.69 4.01 -6.69
C GLY A 76 -15.20 4.33 -6.51
N ALA A 77 -14.78 4.58 -5.30
CA ALA A 77 -13.40 4.85 -4.94
C ALA A 77 -12.82 3.70 -4.13
N ILE A 78 -11.73 3.11 -4.61
CA ILE A 78 -11.00 2.04 -3.91
C ILE A 78 -9.68 2.62 -3.42
N ILE A 79 -9.46 2.63 -2.11
CA ILE A 79 -8.31 3.29 -1.49
C ILE A 79 -7.46 2.26 -0.76
N PHE A 80 -6.22 2.12 -1.22
CA PHE A 80 -5.26 1.17 -0.66
C PHE A 80 -4.45 1.83 0.46
N GLY A 81 -4.60 1.33 1.67
CA GLY A 81 -3.83 1.70 2.84
C GLY A 81 -3.06 0.52 3.42
N SER A 82 -2.88 0.47 4.72
CA SER A 82 -2.23 -0.62 5.44
C SER A 82 -3.13 -1.22 6.53
N ASP A 83 -2.93 -2.50 6.85
CA ASP A 83 -3.53 -3.14 8.02
C ASP A 83 -2.66 -2.94 9.26
N GLN A 84 -1.34 -2.92 9.08
CA GLN A 84 -0.38 -2.76 10.16
C GLN A 84 0.18 -1.34 10.20
N GLY A 85 0.47 -0.86 11.41
CA GLY A 85 1.11 0.45 11.62
C GLY A 85 2.61 0.45 11.29
N MET A 86 3.28 1.51 11.79
CA MET A 86 4.73 1.71 11.66
C MET A 86 5.20 1.90 10.20
N VAL A 87 4.36 2.52 9.39
CA VAL A 87 4.59 2.83 7.97
C VAL A 87 4.79 4.33 7.70
N GLY A 88 5.02 5.11 8.76
CA GLY A 88 5.10 6.57 8.67
C GLY A 88 3.75 7.18 8.26
N GLN A 89 3.77 8.13 7.36
CA GLN A 89 2.59 8.86 6.88
C GLN A 89 1.87 8.18 5.69
N PHE A 90 2.10 6.88 5.46
CA PHE A 90 1.60 6.14 4.30
C PHE A 90 0.09 6.28 4.09
N ASN A 91 -0.69 6.07 5.17
CA ASN A 91 -2.16 6.14 5.12
C ASN A 91 -2.66 7.58 4.98
N GLU A 92 -2.05 8.53 5.67
CA GLU A 92 -2.42 9.94 5.61
C GLU A 92 -2.18 10.54 4.22
N VAL A 93 -1.05 10.18 3.59
CA VAL A 93 -0.70 10.67 2.26
C VAL A 93 -1.72 10.22 1.23
N ILE A 94 -2.08 8.92 1.22
CA ILE A 94 -3.04 8.41 0.25
C ILE A 94 -4.46 8.88 0.53
N ALA A 95 -4.88 8.99 1.80
CA ALA A 95 -6.20 9.50 2.17
C ALA A 95 -6.39 10.95 1.70
N ARG A 96 -5.43 11.83 2.00
CA ARG A 96 -5.48 13.23 1.54
C ARG A 96 -5.49 13.35 0.02
N HIS A 97 -4.69 12.54 -0.67
CA HIS A 97 -4.66 12.52 -2.13
C HIS A 97 -5.99 12.05 -2.70
N ALA A 98 -6.55 10.94 -2.21
CA ALA A 98 -7.82 10.40 -2.67
C ALA A 98 -8.97 11.42 -2.49
N VAL A 99 -9.09 12.03 -1.32
CA VAL A 99 -10.10 13.07 -1.07
C VAL A 99 -9.91 14.27 -1.98
N SER A 100 -8.67 14.72 -2.21
CA SER A 100 -8.37 15.82 -3.13
C SER A 100 -8.78 15.50 -4.57
N GLU A 101 -8.47 14.30 -5.06
CA GLU A 101 -8.82 13.88 -6.44
C GLU A 101 -10.34 13.67 -6.58
N MET A 102 -11.00 13.03 -5.61
CA MET A 102 -12.46 12.88 -5.62
C MET A 102 -13.18 14.25 -5.64
N ASN A 103 -12.68 15.24 -4.91
CA ASN A 103 -13.22 16.60 -4.95
C ASN A 103 -13.05 17.26 -6.33
N LYS A 104 -11.95 17.00 -7.05
CA LYS A 104 -11.75 17.50 -8.42
C LYS A 104 -12.74 16.90 -9.42
N LEU A 105 -13.18 15.67 -9.20
CA LEU A 105 -14.18 15.00 -10.03
C LEU A 105 -15.59 15.61 -9.86
N GLN A 106 -15.78 16.54 -8.91
CA GLN A 106 -17.04 17.23 -8.63
C GLN A 106 -18.24 16.30 -8.36
N VAL A 107 -17.97 15.06 -7.95
CA VAL A 107 -19.02 14.10 -7.57
C VAL A 107 -19.50 14.46 -6.17
N LYS A 108 -20.81 14.53 -5.99
CA LYS A 108 -21.39 14.78 -4.67
C LYS A 108 -21.07 13.59 -3.74
N GLN A 109 -20.71 13.88 -2.50
CA GLN A 109 -20.33 12.85 -1.52
C GLN A 109 -21.37 11.71 -1.39
N LYS A 110 -22.66 12.03 -1.46
CA LYS A 110 -23.76 11.03 -1.44
C LYS A 110 -23.78 10.07 -2.64
N ASN A 111 -23.06 10.40 -3.70
CA ASN A 111 -22.94 9.61 -4.93
C ASN A 111 -21.56 8.94 -5.03
N CYS A 112 -20.78 9.00 -3.96
CA CYS A 112 -19.46 8.39 -3.88
C CYS A 112 -19.52 7.21 -2.91
N MET A 113 -19.16 6.03 -3.37
CA MET A 113 -18.97 4.84 -2.53
C MET A 113 -17.48 4.62 -2.34
N VAL A 114 -17.07 4.50 -1.08
CA VAL A 114 -15.65 4.34 -0.72
C VAL A 114 -15.41 2.99 -0.10
N LEU A 115 -14.47 2.26 -0.69
CA LEU A 115 -13.97 0.99 -0.18
C LEU A 115 -12.51 1.18 0.24
N ALA A 116 -12.21 0.84 1.48
CA ALA A 116 -10.85 0.84 2.00
C ALA A 116 -10.26 -0.57 1.92
N VAL A 117 -9.04 -0.69 1.39
CA VAL A 117 -8.21 -1.87 1.48
C VAL A 117 -7.13 -1.60 2.52
N GLY A 118 -7.26 -2.23 3.69
CA GLY A 118 -6.42 -1.94 4.86
C GLY A 118 -7.14 -1.10 5.92
N MET A 119 -7.11 -1.59 7.17
CA MET A 119 -7.86 -0.99 8.28
C MET A 119 -7.36 0.41 8.66
N ARG A 120 -6.04 0.65 8.55
CA ARG A 120 -5.43 1.88 9.06
C ARG A 120 -5.76 3.13 8.23
N VAL A 121 -6.11 2.99 6.97
CA VAL A 121 -6.47 4.13 6.13
C VAL A 121 -7.86 4.68 6.46
N ILE A 122 -8.73 3.89 7.10
CA ILE A 122 -10.10 4.28 7.45
C ILE A 122 -10.09 5.52 8.35
N SER A 123 -9.32 5.49 9.45
CA SER A 123 -9.23 6.66 10.35
C SER A 123 -8.70 7.92 9.63
N SER A 124 -7.73 7.76 8.73
CA SER A 124 -7.20 8.89 7.96
C SER A 124 -8.22 9.45 6.95
N LEU A 125 -9.10 8.60 6.40
CA LEU A 125 -10.20 9.02 5.52
C LEU A 125 -11.29 9.74 6.31
N GLU A 126 -11.67 9.21 7.47
CA GLU A 126 -12.65 9.82 8.36
C GLU A 126 -12.19 11.20 8.88
N GLU A 127 -10.92 11.33 9.27
CA GLU A 127 -10.29 12.61 9.63
C GLU A 127 -10.32 13.61 8.47
N ALA A 128 -10.21 13.13 7.23
CA ALA A 128 -10.32 13.94 6.03
C ALA A 128 -11.79 14.23 5.61
N GLY A 129 -12.77 13.79 6.41
CA GLY A 129 -14.19 14.02 6.20
C GLY A 129 -14.87 13.07 5.22
N GLN A 130 -14.21 11.95 4.87
CA GLN A 130 -14.75 10.94 3.97
C GLN A 130 -15.21 9.71 4.75
N THR A 131 -16.48 9.31 4.58
CA THR A 131 -17.00 8.05 5.13
C THR A 131 -16.53 6.87 4.29
N VAL A 132 -16.31 5.74 4.95
CA VAL A 132 -15.94 4.46 4.32
C VAL A 132 -17.13 3.52 4.49
N GLU A 133 -17.67 3.03 3.37
CA GLU A 133 -18.82 2.12 3.35
C GLU A 133 -18.39 0.67 3.51
N GLU A 134 -17.23 0.31 2.97
CA GLU A 134 -16.76 -1.07 2.95
C GLU A 134 -15.26 -1.18 3.24
N TYR A 135 -14.88 -2.35 3.73
CA TYR A 135 -13.51 -2.66 4.12
C TYR A 135 -13.08 -4.04 3.62
N PHE A 136 -11.87 -4.10 3.07
CA PHE A 136 -11.16 -5.33 2.72
C PHE A 136 -9.82 -5.37 3.44
N SER A 137 -9.48 -6.53 4.02
CA SER A 137 -8.15 -6.73 4.60
C SER A 137 -7.09 -6.89 3.50
N GLN A 138 -5.88 -6.46 3.81
CA GLN A 138 -4.76 -6.65 2.89
C GLN A 138 -4.31 -8.11 2.82
N PRO A 139 -3.87 -8.58 1.62
CA PRO A 139 -3.27 -9.90 1.49
C PRO A 139 -1.92 -9.96 2.23
N GLY A 140 -1.77 -10.95 3.12
CA GLY A 140 -0.56 -11.14 3.92
C GLY A 140 0.63 -11.75 3.15
N SER A 141 0.46 -12.14 1.90
CA SER A 141 1.49 -12.76 1.05
C SER A 141 1.19 -12.56 -0.42
N THR A 142 2.19 -12.75 -1.29
CA THR A 142 2.00 -12.69 -2.75
C THR A 142 0.96 -13.72 -3.25
N ALA A 143 0.90 -14.90 -2.65
CA ALA A 143 -0.10 -15.91 -3.01
C ALA A 143 -1.53 -15.50 -2.67
N ALA A 144 -1.72 -14.64 -1.67
CA ALA A 144 -3.02 -14.15 -1.25
C ALA A 144 -3.53 -12.95 -2.10
N ILE A 145 -2.70 -12.39 -2.99
CA ILE A 145 -3.11 -11.28 -3.85
C ILE A 145 -4.19 -11.73 -4.85
N THR A 146 -4.03 -12.90 -5.48
CA THR A 146 -4.99 -13.41 -6.46
C THR A 146 -6.41 -13.51 -5.91
N PRO A 147 -6.67 -14.22 -4.79
CA PRO A 147 -8.01 -14.27 -4.23
C PRO A 147 -8.52 -12.88 -3.79
N ALA A 148 -7.67 -12.01 -3.25
CA ALA A 148 -8.09 -10.66 -2.89
C ALA A 148 -8.51 -9.81 -4.12
N VAL A 149 -7.85 -10.01 -5.26
CA VAL A 149 -8.23 -9.38 -6.53
C VAL A 149 -9.54 -9.93 -7.05
N GLU A 150 -9.77 -11.25 -6.94
CA GLU A 150 -11.03 -11.89 -7.33
C GLU A 150 -12.20 -11.35 -6.51
N ASP A 151 -12.06 -11.27 -5.19
CA ASP A 151 -13.06 -10.72 -4.28
C ASP A 151 -13.38 -9.25 -4.61
N LEU A 152 -12.35 -8.45 -4.86
CA LEU A 152 -12.51 -7.05 -5.22
C LEU A 152 -13.15 -6.88 -6.60
N ALA A 153 -12.82 -7.75 -7.58
CA ALA A 153 -13.44 -7.74 -8.90
C ALA A 153 -14.94 -8.10 -8.84
N LEU A 154 -15.31 -9.06 -8.00
CA LEU A 154 -16.72 -9.39 -7.73
C LEU A 154 -17.47 -8.21 -7.12
N LYS A 155 -16.84 -7.50 -6.19
CA LYS A 155 -17.43 -6.31 -5.57
C LYS A 155 -17.62 -5.17 -6.57
N MET A 156 -16.66 -4.96 -7.46
CA MET A 156 -16.80 -3.99 -8.54
C MET A 156 -17.97 -4.33 -9.49
N GLU A 157 -18.20 -5.60 -9.77
CA GLU A 157 -19.34 -6.04 -10.59
C GLU A 157 -20.68 -5.82 -9.86
N GLU A 158 -20.73 -6.07 -8.55
CA GLU A 158 -21.87 -5.72 -7.71
C GLU A 158 -22.16 -4.20 -7.75
N TRP A 159 -21.14 -3.37 -7.58
CA TRP A 159 -21.25 -1.92 -7.66
C TRP A 159 -21.81 -1.46 -9.00
N ARG A 160 -21.37 -2.07 -10.10
CA ARG A 160 -21.85 -1.72 -11.44
C ARG A 160 -23.29 -2.18 -11.69
N SER A 161 -23.65 -3.38 -11.25
CA SER A 161 -24.97 -3.99 -11.53
C SER A 161 -26.07 -3.48 -10.58
N GLN A 162 -25.79 -3.42 -9.29
CA GLN A 162 -26.76 -3.09 -8.25
C GLN A 162 -26.76 -1.60 -7.91
N GLU A 163 -25.58 -1.03 -7.65
CA GLU A 163 -25.42 0.36 -7.22
C GLU A 163 -25.31 1.35 -8.37
N LYS A 164 -25.27 0.84 -9.62
CA LYS A 164 -25.12 1.65 -10.84
C LYS A 164 -23.96 2.63 -10.78
N ILE A 165 -22.83 2.18 -10.24
CA ILE A 165 -21.59 2.94 -10.24
C ILE A 165 -21.09 3.06 -11.69
N ASP A 166 -20.86 4.27 -12.11
CA ASP A 166 -20.47 4.60 -13.49
C ASP A 166 -18.97 4.69 -13.68
N GLN A 167 -18.26 5.06 -12.59
CA GLN A 167 -16.82 5.26 -12.57
C GLN A 167 -16.22 4.51 -11.39
N ILE A 168 -15.09 3.84 -11.61
CA ILE A 168 -14.29 3.22 -10.53
C ILE A 168 -12.88 3.76 -10.63
N VAL A 169 -12.41 4.34 -9.53
CA VAL A 169 -11.08 4.92 -9.42
C VAL A 169 -10.35 4.25 -8.27
N ILE A 170 -9.08 3.95 -8.49
CA ILE A 170 -8.18 3.34 -7.50
C ILE A 170 -7.15 4.38 -7.08
N PHE A 171 -6.95 4.47 -5.77
CA PHE A 171 -5.92 5.29 -5.14
C PHE A 171 -4.97 4.40 -4.34
N TYR A 172 -3.69 4.47 -4.63
CA TYR A 172 -2.68 3.70 -3.92
C TYR A 172 -1.34 4.43 -3.93
N ASN A 173 -0.45 4.05 -3.02
CA ASN A 173 0.91 4.57 -3.04
C ASN A 173 1.78 3.67 -3.93
N ARG A 174 2.59 4.30 -4.74
CA ARG A 174 3.57 3.65 -5.61
C ARG A 174 4.97 4.09 -5.24
N GLU A 175 5.92 3.20 -5.35
CA GLU A 175 7.33 3.51 -5.14
C GLU A 175 7.80 4.62 -6.11
N SER A 176 8.52 5.59 -5.55
CA SER A 176 9.09 6.73 -6.27
C SER A 176 10.49 7.03 -5.74
N GLY A 177 11.51 6.43 -6.35
CA GLY A 177 12.89 6.53 -5.89
C GLY A 177 13.09 5.91 -4.51
N ALA A 178 13.55 6.68 -3.54
CA ALA A 178 13.76 6.22 -2.16
C ALA A 178 12.51 6.32 -1.25
N SER A 179 11.37 6.72 -1.81
CA SER A 179 10.12 6.95 -1.08
C SER A 179 8.94 6.43 -1.89
N TYR A 180 7.73 6.78 -1.49
CA TYR A 180 6.50 6.48 -2.21
C TYR A 180 5.73 7.76 -2.53
N SER A 181 4.92 7.71 -3.57
CA SER A 181 4.02 8.80 -3.96
C SER A 181 2.62 8.25 -4.24
N PRO A 182 1.58 9.05 -3.97
CA PRO A 182 0.22 8.65 -4.26
C PRO A 182 0.00 8.59 -5.77
N HIS A 183 -0.76 7.60 -6.21
CA HIS A 183 -1.08 7.34 -7.60
C HIS A 183 -2.57 7.08 -7.75
N THR A 184 -3.12 7.50 -8.90
CA THR A 184 -4.54 7.36 -9.24
C THR A 184 -4.67 6.60 -10.54
N ILE A 185 -5.54 5.59 -10.57
CA ILE A 185 -5.92 4.85 -11.78
C ILE A 185 -7.43 4.96 -11.97
N HIS A 186 -7.85 5.48 -13.13
CA HIS A 186 -9.23 5.35 -13.59
C HIS A 186 -9.40 3.96 -14.18
N LEU A 187 -9.98 3.05 -13.38
CA LEU A 187 -10.08 1.65 -13.75
C LEU A 187 -11.29 1.39 -14.67
N TRP A 188 -12.39 2.06 -14.37
CA TRP A 188 -13.62 1.96 -15.16
C TRP A 188 -14.30 3.33 -15.28
N PRO A 189 -14.79 3.68 -16.47
CA PRO A 189 -14.60 2.99 -17.74
C PRO A 189 -13.15 3.05 -18.23
N VAL A 190 -12.75 2.06 -19.01
CA VAL A 190 -11.40 2.06 -19.59
C VAL A 190 -11.29 3.22 -20.59
N ASP A 191 -10.18 3.94 -20.55
CA ASP A 191 -9.97 5.12 -21.37
C ASP A 191 -10.06 4.82 -22.88
N SER A 192 -10.94 5.55 -23.57
CA SER A 192 -11.12 5.43 -25.02
C SER A 192 -9.85 5.83 -25.79
N ILE A 193 -9.06 6.77 -25.28
CA ILE A 193 -7.79 7.18 -25.88
C ILE A 193 -6.78 6.03 -25.81
N TRP A 194 -6.76 5.32 -24.69
CA TRP A 194 -5.90 4.14 -24.54
C TRP A 194 -6.26 3.04 -25.56
N PHE A 195 -7.55 2.77 -25.79
CA PHE A 195 -7.99 1.84 -26.82
C PHE A 195 -7.55 2.26 -28.23
N GLN A 196 -7.70 3.55 -28.56
CA GLN A 196 -7.27 4.08 -29.85
C GLN A 196 -5.75 3.94 -30.05
N ASN A 197 -4.98 4.27 -29.02
CA ASN A 197 -3.53 4.11 -29.06
C ASN A 197 -3.11 2.64 -29.22
N LEU A 198 -3.82 1.73 -28.54
CA LEU A 198 -3.56 0.29 -28.64
C LEU A 198 -3.89 -0.26 -30.02
N GLU A 199 -5.00 0.18 -30.62
CA GLU A 199 -5.41 -0.19 -31.98
C GLU A 199 -4.40 0.28 -33.03
N GLN A 200 -3.84 1.50 -32.88
CA GLN A 200 -2.88 2.08 -33.80
C GLN A 200 -1.45 1.53 -33.64
N LYS A 201 -1.13 0.90 -32.51
CA LYS A 201 0.18 0.35 -32.25
C LYS A 201 0.60 -0.65 -33.33
N PRO A 202 1.83 -0.57 -33.88
CA PRO A 202 2.30 -1.52 -34.88
C PRO A 202 2.36 -2.94 -34.29
N TRP A 203 1.92 -3.92 -35.10
CA TRP A 203 2.02 -5.32 -34.69
C TRP A 203 3.50 -5.79 -34.79
N PRO A 204 4.04 -6.51 -33.78
CA PRO A 204 5.46 -6.82 -33.70
C PRO A 204 5.94 -7.89 -34.70
N SER A 205 5.03 -8.55 -35.43
CA SER A 205 5.38 -9.60 -36.39
C SER A 205 4.68 -9.42 -37.74
N ARG A 206 5.12 -10.17 -38.77
CA ARG A 206 4.48 -10.15 -40.10
C ARG A 206 3.17 -10.92 -40.15
N ALA A 207 2.90 -11.78 -39.19
CA ALA A 207 1.67 -12.57 -39.11
C ALA A 207 0.82 -12.03 -37.96
N ALA A 208 -0.38 -11.54 -38.28
CA ALA A 208 -1.38 -11.18 -37.26
C ALA A 208 -2.15 -12.45 -36.86
N PRO A 209 -2.38 -12.69 -35.57
CA PRO A 209 -3.24 -13.79 -35.13
C PRO A 209 -4.69 -13.53 -35.52
N PHE A 210 -5.44 -14.58 -35.64
CA PHE A 210 -6.89 -14.53 -35.80
C PHE A 210 -7.58 -15.31 -34.70
N PHE A 211 -8.83 -15.03 -34.45
CA PHE A 211 -9.65 -15.72 -33.45
C PHE A 211 -10.94 -16.25 -34.11
N THR A 212 -11.47 -17.34 -33.56
CA THR A 212 -12.72 -17.99 -34.04
C THR A 212 -13.89 -17.79 -33.07
N MET A 213 -13.60 -17.20 -31.88
CA MET A 213 -14.61 -16.91 -30.88
C MET A 213 -15.43 -15.67 -31.29
N ASP A 214 -16.67 -15.58 -30.79
CA ASP A 214 -17.45 -14.34 -30.91
C ASP A 214 -16.69 -13.11 -30.36
N TRP A 215 -16.75 -12.03 -31.14
CA TRP A 215 -15.99 -10.82 -30.86
C TRP A 215 -16.34 -10.23 -29.49
N SER A 216 -17.63 -10.11 -29.16
CA SER A 216 -18.09 -9.50 -27.91
C SER A 216 -17.66 -10.30 -26.70
N ARG A 217 -17.73 -11.64 -26.82
CA ARG A 217 -17.28 -12.54 -25.74
C ARG A 217 -15.78 -12.46 -25.51
N LEU A 218 -14.99 -12.47 -26.58
CA LEU A 218 -13.54 -12.36 -26.47
C LEU A 218 -13.12 -11.00 -25.93
N PHE A 219 -13.72 -9.92 -26.43
CA PHE A 219 -13.46 -8.57 -25.95
C PHE A 219 -13.76 -8.45 -24.43
N SER A 220 -14.94 -8.91 -24.00
CA SER A 220 -15.33 -8.87 -22.59
C SER A 220 -14.36 -9.66 -21.70
N SER A 221 -13.94 -10.85 -22.14
CA SER A 221 -12.99 -11.68 -21.41
C SER A 221 -11.62 -11.00 -21.29
N LEU A 222 -11.13 -10.37 -22.35
CA LEU A 222 -9.87 -9.65 -22.34
C LEU A 222 -9.93 -8.38 -21.48
N ILE A 223 -11.06 -7.67 -21.45
CA ILE A 223 -11.27 -6.55 -20.53
C ILE A 223 -11.27 -7.03 -19.08
N GLN A 224 -11.91 -8.14 -18.76
CA GLN A 224 -11.85 -8.72 -17.42
C GLN A 224 -10.41 -9.06 -17.02
N GLN A 225 -9.61 -9.63 -17.93
CA GLN A 225 -8.19 -9.89 -17.67
C GLN A 225 -7.39 -8.60 -17.49
N TYR A 226 -7.65 -7.56 -18.25
CA TYR A 226 -7.01 -6.26 -18.09
C TYR A 226 -7.33 -5.62 -16.74
N LEU A 227 -8.59 -5.67 -16.30
CA LEU A 227 -9.01 -5.20 -14.99
C LEU A 227 -8.34 -5.99 -13.86
N PHE A 228 -8.30 -7.33 -13.99
CA PHE A 228 -7.62 -8.21 -13.05
C PHE A 228 -6.14 -7.85 -12.90
N VAL A 229 -5.43 -7.67 -14.02
CA VAL A 229 -4.01 -7.29 -14.01
C VAL A 229 -3.80 -5.92 -13.37
N SER A 230 -4.69 -4.96 -13.68
CA SER A 230 -4.61 -3.61 -13.11
C SER A 230 -4.82 -3.60 -11.59
N LEU A 231 -5.76 -4.40 -11.09
CA LEU A 231 -6.00 -4.59 -9.66
C LEU A 231 -4.82 -5.29 -8.97
N TYR A 232 -4.34 -6.39 -9.56
CA TYR A 232 -3.20 -7.13 -9.03
C TYR A 232 -1.97 -6.23 -8.91
N ARG A 233 -1.72 -5.43 -9.94
CA ARG A 233 -0.63 -4.47 -9.94
C ARG A 233 -0.79 -3.42 -8.84
N ALA A 234 -2.00 -2.87 -8.66
CA ALA A 234 -2.28 -1.90 -7.60
C ALA A 234 -2.02 -2.51 -6.20
N PHE A 235 -2.44 -3.76 -5.95
CA PHE A 235 -2.12 -4.48 -4.72
C PHE A 235 -0.61 -4.64 -4.52
N ALA A 236 0.09 -5.17 -5.53
CA ALA A 236 1.52 -5.45 -5.42
C ALA A 236 2.36 -4.16 -5.25
N GLU A 237 2.06 -3.10 -6.02
CA GLU A 237 2.74 -1.81 -5.90
C GLU A 237 2.44 -1.14 -4.54
N SER A 238 1.20 -1.21 -4.05
CA SER A 238 0.82 -0.68 -2.73
C SER A 238 1.54 -1.42 -1.60
N LEU A 239 1.57 -2.75 -1.64
CA LEU A 239 2.24 -3.59 -0.63
C LEU A 239 3.77 -3.42 -0.65
N ALA A 240 4.38 -3.28 -1.82
CA ALA A 240 5.80 -2.96 -1.93
C ALA A 240 6.10 -1.59 -1.30
N SER A 241 5.32 -0.58 -1.64
CA SER A 241 5.46 0.79 -1.11
C SER A 241 5.21 0.87 0.40
N GLU A 242 4.24 0.13 0.92
CA GLU A 242 3.98 0.01 2.35
C GLU A 242 5.20 -0.54 3.09
N ASN A 243 5.77 -1.63 2.58
CA ASN A 243 6.96 -2.23 3.18
C ASN A 243 8.20 -1.35 3.02
N ALA A 244 8.32 -0.55 1.96
CA ALA A 244 9.36 0.47 1.83
C ALA A 244 9.20 1.57 2.90
N GLY A 245 7.99 2.05 3.13
CA GLY A 245 7.68 2.98 4.22
C GLY A 245 7.97 2.38 5.60
N ARG A 246 7.63 1.11 5.82
CA ARG A 246 7.95 0.38 7.05
C ARG A 246 9.45 0.23 7.25
N LEU A 247 10.19 -0.13 6.21
CA LEU A 247 11.65 -0.24 6.23
C LEU A 247 12.30 1.08 6.66
N ALA A 248 11.89 2.20 6.06
CA ALA A 248 12.39 3.53 6.40
C ALA A 248 12.06 3.92 7.85
N SER A 249 10.82 3.64 8.31
CA SER A 249 10.39 3.89 9.69
C SER A 249 11.18 3.06 10.70
N MET A 250 11.45 1.77 10.39
CA MET A 250 12.26 0.90 11.25
C MET A 250 13.72 1.31 11.28
N GLN A 251 14.28 1.80 10.17
CA GLN A 251 15.65 2.34 10.16
C GLN A 251 15.80 3.61 11.02
N ALA A 252 14.78 4.47 11.02
CA ALA A 252 14.76 5.64 11.91
C ALA A 252 14.61 5.23 13.38
N ALA A 253 13.69 4.30 13.67
CA ALA A 253 13.48 3.78 15.02
C ALA A 253 14.72 3.09 15.57
N GLU A 254 15.44 2.30 14.76
CA GLU A 254 16.69 1.63 15.14
C GLU A 254 17.74 2.65 15.64
N ARG A 255 17.98 3.71 14.85
CA ARG A 255 18.93 4.77 15.24
C ARG A 255 18.51 5.44 16.54
N ASN A 256 17.25 5.84 16.65
CA ASN A 256 16.76 6.52 17.87
C ASN A 256 16.87 5.63 19.13
N ILE A 257 16.68 4.30 18.98
CA ILE A 257 16.81 3.36 20.10
C ILE A 257 18.29 3.15 20.45
N GLU A 258 19.19 3.10 19.48
CA GLU A 258 20.62 2.98 19.70
C GLU A 258 21.16 4.22 20.45
N ASP A 259 20.77 5.42 20.02
CA ASP A 259 21.11 6.69 20.72
C ASP A 259 20.56 6.69 22.16
N LEU A 260 19.31 6.25 22.35
CA LEU A 260 18.70 6.14 23.69
C LEU A 260 19.44 5.13 24.58
N LEU A 261 19.87 4.00 24.02
CA LEU A 261 20.64 3.01 24.75
C LEU A 261 22.01 3.54 25.20
N GLU A 262 22.67 4.32 24.35
CA GLU A 262 23.95 4.96 24.72
C GLU A 262 23.76 5.92 25.91
N GLU A 263 22.73 6.77 25.84
CA GLU A 263 22.40 7.69 26.93
C GLU A 263 22.03 6.95 28.22
N LEU A 264 21.19 5.94 28.18
CA LEU A 264 20.79 5.15 29.34
C LEU A 264 21.98 4.42 29.97
N ASN A 265 22.90 3.88 29.16
CA ASN A 265 24.10 3.23 29.66
C ASN A 265 25.05 4.23 30.34
N PHE A 266 25.21 5.43 29.77
CA PHE A 266 25.98 6.49 30.39
C PHE A 266 25.40 6.88 31.77
N GLN A 267 24.10 7.11 31.86
CA GLN A 267 23.40 7.42 33.11
C GLN A 267 23.53 6.27 34.12
N PHE A 268 23.46 5.02 33.68
CA PHE A 268 23.61 3.84 34.51
C PHE A 268 25.02 3.77 35.11
N HIS A 269 26.06 3.99 34.32
CA HIS A 269 27.46 3.99 34.83
C HIS A 269 27.71 5.13 35.79
N GLN A 270 27.22 6.32 35.52
CA GLN A 270 27.34 7.48 36.43
C GLN A 270 26.62 7.21 37.74
N GLN A 271 25.39 6.73 37.71
CA GLN A 271 24.61 6.43 38.92
C GLN A 271 25.27 5.32 39.76
N ARG A 272 25.80 4.28 39.09
CA ARG A 272 26.52 3.20 39.75
C ARG A 272 27.79 3.71 40.45
N GLN A 273 28.54 4.59 39.79
CA GLN A 273 29.75 5.19 40.38
C GLN A 273 29.40 6.06 41.59
N SER A 274 28.36 6.87 41.53
CA SER A 274 27.87 7.67 42.65
C SER A 274 27.44 6.78 43.81
N SER A 275 26.70 5.70 43.57
CA SER A 275 26.25 4.77 44.61
C SER A 275 27.43 4.10 45.32
N ILE A 276 28.45 3.66 44.56
CA ILE A 276 29.67 3.09 45.16
C ILE A 276 30.40 4.13 46.01
N THR A 277 30.48 5.39 45.57
CA THR A 277 31.11 6.46 46.30
C THR A 277 30.34 6.78 47.59
N GLU A 278 29.01 6.82 47.54
CA GLU A 278 28.15 7.00 48.73
C GLU A 278 28.37 5.87 49.76
N GLU A 279 28.36 4.60 49.31
CA GLU A 279 28.60 3.44 50.16
C GLU A 279 30.00 3.49 50.83
N LEU A 280 31.04 3.91 50.10
CA LEU A 280 32.37 4.11 50.64
C LEU A 280 32.41 5.23 51.68
N LEU A 281 31.74 6.36 51.41
CA LEU A 281 31.67 7.49 52.35
C LEU A 281 30.92 7.10 53.64
N ASP A 282 29.84 6.33 53.53
CA ASP A 282 29.07 5.82 54.66
C ASP A 282 29.92 4.89 55.55
N ILE A 283 30.75 4.02 54.95
CA ILE A 283 31.70 3.17 55.67
C ILE A 283 32.75 4.00 56.39
N VAL A 284 33.31 5.01 55.70
CA VAL A 284 34.35 5.90 56.33
C VAL A 284 33.73 6.70 57.47
N ALA A 285 32.57 7.28 57.31
CA ALA A 285 31.84 8.03 58.31
C ALA A 285 31.48 7.14 59.53
N GLY A 286 31.06 5.88 59.28
CA GLY A 286 30.84 4.89 60.34
C GLY A 286 32.09 4.55 61.12
N PHE A 287 33.25 4.45 60.47
CA PHE A 287 34.56 4.25 61.17
C PHE A 287 34.97 5.45 62.00
N GLU A 288 34.79 6.68 61.51
CA GLU A 288 35.10 7.90 62.26
C GLU A 288 34.20 8.09 63.49
N ALA A 289 32.91 7.69 63.36
CA ALA A 289 31.96 7.77 64.49
C ALA A 289 32.24 6.77 65.64
N LEU A 290 33.03 5.72 65.37
CA LEU A 290 33.47 4.73 66.40
C LEU A 290 34.80 5.05 67.07
N ARG A 291 35.42 6.15 66.72
CA ARG A 291 36.65 6.66 67.27
C ARG A 291 36.38 7.79 68.24
#